data_e1f1f578ca297702420390a422ab4cd1
#
_entry.id   e1f1f578ca297702420390a422ab4cd1
#
_cell.length_a   1.000
_cell.length_b   1.000
_cell.length_c   1.000
_cell.angle_alpha   90.00
_cell.angle_beta   90.00
_cell.angle_gamma   90.00
#
_symmetry.space_group_name_H-M   'P 1'
#
loop_
_entity.id
_entity.type
_entity.pdbx_description
1 polymer ?
#
loop_
_entity_poly.entity_id
_entity_poly.type
_entity_poly.pdbx_seq_one_letter_code
_entity_poly.pdbx_strand_id
1 'polypeptide(L)'
;MKNILFLSTILFFISSCNESNLSEVPSAHQIPKAGKALQSSFISGLQSWEARRVSEIASNGQEILLSYSDNNTTKAIPLNNSNNETPVTLSSFNFRTSRLLERHTSLRTRSGASDSSVIQLPDSLNTLRAIRAGNYIIATGLYTQGRYLLYDLDTKTFGFHLSYPEHPVYPALREDTKAILYASTVLKVRPDNRYFVCGDMYSGNLEFCRITGDHIDRIKAYCYHHPRVYITEKTVPDVAYSRDNRFGFTDITVT
;
A
#
# COMPACT_ATOMS: atom_id res chain seq x y z
N MET A 1 13.63 63.11 -33.61
CA MET A 1 13.67 61.66 -33.78
C MET A 1 13.56 61.07 -32.38
N LYS A 2 12.40 60.49 -32.03
CA LYS A 2 12.10 59.95 -30.69
C LYS A 2 12.31 58.44 -30.74
N ASN A 3 13.29 57.92 -30.00
CA ASN A 3 13.49 56.47 -29.78
C ASN A 3 12.49 55.98 -28.76
N ILE A 4 11.60 55.12 -29.20
CA ILE A 4 10.66 54.38 -28.33
C ILE A 4 11.35 53.10 -27.94
N LEU A 5 11.71 53.01 -26.66
CA LEU A 5 12.22 51.78 -26.03
C LEU A 5 11.00 50.88 -25.75
N PHE A 6 10.88 49.74 -26.45
CA PHE A 6 9.93 48.70 -26.12
C PHE A 6 10.51 47.85 -25.00
N LEU A 7 9.99 48.06 -23.79
CA LEU A 7 10.27 47.19 -22.63
C LEU A 7 9.35 45.98 -22.70
N SER A 8 9.88 44.88 -23.22
CA SER A 8 9.19 43.59 -23.24
C SER A 8 9.18 43.00 -21.81
N THR A 9 8.08 43.15 -21.12
CA THR A 9 7.86 42.52 -19.81
C THR A 9 7.50 41.04 -20.04
N ILE A 10 8.49 40.16 -19.94
CA ILE A 10 8.25 38.71 -19.90
C ILE A 10 7.64 38.38 -18.53
N LEU A 11 6.32 38.22 -18.52
CA LEU A 11 5.62 37.60 -17.38
C LEU A 11 5.98 36.12 -17.34
N PHE A 12 6.88 35.77 -16.46
CA PHE A 12 7.05 34.38 -16.05
C PHE A 12 5.82 33.98 -15.19
N PHE A 13 4.87 33.29 -15.80
CA PHE A 13 3.92 32.50 -15.04
C PHE A 13 4.68 31.34 -14.43
N ILE A 14 5.12 31.53 -13.19
CA ILE A 14 5.50 30.41 -12.33
C ILE A 14 4.18 29.72 -12.02
N SER A 15 3.88 28.69 -12.80
CA SER A 15 2.85 27.72 -12.44
C SER A 15 3.37 26.98 -11.21
N SER A 16 3.10 27.55 -10.05
CA SER A 16 3.25 26.87 -8.77
C SER A 16 2.29 25.71 -8.80
N CYS A 17 2.77 24.51 -9.11
CA CYS A 17 2.08 23.29 -8.77
C CYS A 17 1.92 23.29 -7.25
N ASN A 18 0.71 23.65 -6.82
CA ASN A 18 0.32 23.61 -5.43
C ASN A 18 0.13 22.15 -5.04
N GLU A 19 1.24 21.43 -4.76
CA GLU A 19 1.24 20.08 -4.17
C GLU A 19 0.81 20.08 -2.69
N SER A 20 0.31 21.18 -2.18
CA SER A 20 -0.08 21.36 -0.79
C SER A 20 -1.51 20.90 -0.51
N ASN A 21 -1.82 19.62 -0.74
CA ASN A 21 -2.96 18.98 -0.09
C ASN A 21 -2.52 17.89 0.88
N LEU A 22 -1.43 18.10 1.60
CA LEU A 22 -1.26 17.50 2.91
C LEU A 22 -2.27 18.23 3.81
N SER A 23 -3.51 17.74 3.87
CA SER A 23 -4.45 18.22 4.88
C SER A 23 -3.77 18.05 6.23
N GLU A 24 -3.68 19.14 6.99
CA GLU A 24 -3.14 19.10 8.35
C GLU A 24 -3.72 17.89 9.07
N VAL A 25 -2.84 17.08 9.63
CA VAL A 25 -3.23 15.93 10.44
C VAL A 25 -4.11 16.48 11.57
N PRO A 26 -5.34 15.99 11.71
CA PRO A 26 -6.12 16.33 12.88
C PRO A 26 -5.27 16.03 14.11
N SER A 27 -5.14 16.97 15.05
CA SER A 27 -4.41 16.70 16.28
C SER A 27 -4.91 15.38 16.88
N ALA A 28 -4.08 14.66 17.61
CA ALA A 28 -4.42 13.35 18.18
C ALA A 28 -5.75 13.37 19.00
N HIS A 29 -6.19 14.55 19.41
CA HIS A 29 -7.49 14.79 20.08
C HIS A 29 -8.70 14.82 19.12
N GLN A 30 -8.49 14.91 17.81
CA GLN A 30 -9.55 14.95 16.79
C GLN A 30 -9.70 13.64 16.01
N ILE A 31 -8.96 12.59 16.37
CA ILE A 31 -9.30 11.25 15.91
C ILE A 31 -10.71 10.99 16.43
N PRO A 32 -11.70 10.78 15.56
CA PRO A 32 -13.05 10.45 16.02
C PRO A 32 -12.90 9.28 16.99
N LYS A 33 -13.27 9.49 18.26
CA LYS A 33 -13.40 8.36 19.18
C LYS A 33 -14.30 7.38 18.46
N ALA A 34 -13.77 6.18 18.19
CA ALA A 34 -14.46 5.13 17.46
C ALA A 34 -15.90 5.11 17.91
N GLY A 35 -16.82 5.55 17.03
CA GLY A 35 -18.23 5.55 17.38
C GLY A 35 -18.60 4.12 17.69
N LYS A 36 -19.15 3.85 18.84
CA LYS A 36 -19.52 2.54 19.39
C LYS A 36 -18.41 1.52 19.18
N ALA A 37 -17.70 1.15 20.25
CA ALA A 37 -16.82 0.01 20.21
C ALA A 37 -17.51 -1.08 19.40
N LEU A 38 -16.91 -1.50 18.27
CA LEU A 38 -17.34 -2.70 17.58
C LEU A 38 -17.38 -3.75 18.65
N GLN A 39 -18.56 -4.29 18.98
CA GLN A 39 -18.65 -5.44 19.85
C GLN A 39 -17.82 -6.52 19.16
N SER A 40 -16.62 -6.77 19.68
CA SER A 40 -15.83 -7.89 19.26
C SER A 40 -16.63 -9.13 19.72
N SER A 41 -17.45 -9.67 18.82
CA SER A 41 -17.98 -11.00 19.03
C SER A 41 -16.78 -11.93 18.96
N PHE A 42 -16.47 -12.57 20.06
CA PHE A 42 -15.47 -13.62 20.12
C PHE A 42 -15.89 -14.69 19.12
N ILE A 43 -15.10 -14.91 18.08
CA ILE A 43 -15.36 -16.01 17.15
C ILE A 43 -15.02 -17.28 17.94
N SER A 44 -16.05 -17.88 18.54
CA SER A 44 -15.92 -19.14 19.27
C SER A 44 -15.49 -20.22 18.28
N GLY A 45 -14.27 -20.73 18.43
CA GLY A 45 -13.73 -21.81 17.58
C GLY A 45 -12.26 -21.70 17.23
N LEU A 46 -11.62 -20.56 17.41
CA LEU A 46 -10.16 -20.46 17.38
C LEU A 46 -9.61 -20.82 18.76
N GLN A 47 -9.21 -22.06 18.92
CA GLN A 47 -8.49 -22.45 20.13
C GLN A 47 -7.06 -21.90 20.06
N SER A 48 -6.53 -21.41 21.18
CA SER A 48 -5.23 -20.73 21.27
C SER A 48 -4.03 -21.57 20.76
N TRP A 49 -4.15 -22.89 20.75
CA TRP A 49 -3.13 -23.79 20.21
C TRP A 49 -3.10 -23.90 18.69
N GLU A 50 -4.14 -23.42 17.98
CA GLU A 50 -4.18 -23.33 16.53
C GLU A 50 -3.51 -22.05 16.00
N ALA A 51 -2.98 -21.19 16.87
CA ALA A 51 -2.23 -19.98 16.48
C ALA A 51 -0.86 -20.35 15.86
N ARG A 52 -0.91 -21.08 14.76
CA ARG A 52 0.20 -21.20 13.81
C ARG A 52 0.47 -19.83 13.21
N ARG A 53 1.60 -19.65 12.57
CA ARG A 53 1.93 -18.39 11.92
C ARG A 53 0.92 -18.11 10.79
N VAL A 54 -0.10 -17.34 11.09
CA VAL A 54 -1.01 -16.81 10.08
C VAL A 54 -0.25 -15.79 9.27
N SER A 55 -0.12 -16.04 7.97
CA SER A 55 0.58 -15.15 7.03
C SER A 55 -0.36 -14.15 6.40
N GLU A 56 -1.64 -14.50 6.28
CA GLU A 56 -2.63 -13.66 5.62
C GLU A 56 -4.03 -13.94 6.15
N ILE A 57 -4.84 -12.89 6.24
CA ILE A 57 -6.25 -12.96 6.60
C ILE A 57 -7.04 -12.22 5.52
N ALA A 58 -8.07 -12.85 4.97
CA ALA A 58 -9.01 -12.23 4.08
C ALA A 58 -10.45 -12.54 4.50
N SER A 59 -11.39 -11.69 4.16
CA SER A 59 -12.82 -11.89 4.44
C SER A 59 -13.67 -11.31 3.32
N ASN A 60 -14.78 -11.98 3.04
CA ASN A 60 -15.83 -11.51 2.15
C ASN A 60 -17.10 -11.09 2.90
N GLY A 61 -17.03 -10.96 4.23
CA GLY A 61 -18.17 -10.68 5.10
C GLY A 61 -19.01 -11.92 5.48
N GLN A 62 -18.79 -13.05 4.83
CA GLN A 62 -19.47 -14.32 5.13
C GLN A 62 -18.50 -15.35 5.74
N GLU A 63 -17.23 -15.25 5.35
CA GLU A 63 -16.15 -16.13 5.79
C GLU A 63 -14.90 -15.33 6.11
N ILE A 64 -14.08 -15.88 7.00
CA ILE A 64 -12.69 -15.46 7.20
C ILE A 64 -11.79 -16.58 6.69
N LEU A 65 -10.84 -16.24 5.82
CA LEU A 65 -9.80 -17.16 5.38
C LEU A 65 -8.50 -16.83 6.11
N LEU A 66 -7.91 -17.86 6.71
CA LEU A 66 -6.60 -17.79 7.35
C LEU A 66 -5.61 -18.58 6.50
N SER A 67 -4.56 -17.94 5.99
CA SER A 67 -3.45 -18.62 5.34
C SER A 67 -2.31 -18.82 6.34
N TYR A 68 -1.72 -20.00 6.35
CA TYR A 68 -0.63 -20.36 7.27
C TYR A 68 0.67 -20.49 6.48
N SER A 69 1.73 -19.87 6.98
CA SER A 69 3.04 -19.85 6.30
C SER A 69 3.85 -21.12 6.47
N ASP A 70 3.56 -21.92 7.50
CA ASP A 70 4.35 -23.09 7.87
C ASP A 70 4.07 -24.31 6.98
N ASN A 71 2.84 -24.46 6.48
CA ASN A 71 2.45 -25.60 5.64
C ASN A 71 1.67 -25.21 4.38
N ASN A 72 1.61 -23.91 4.08
CA ASN A 72 0.92 -23.37 2.91
C ASN A 72 -0.57 -23.77 2.83
N THR A 73 -1.21 -24.01 3.99
CA THR A 73 -2.61 -24.37 4.09
C THR A 73 -3.48 -23.13 4.34
N THR A 74 -4.75 -23.23 3.94
CA THR A 74 -5.75 -22.19 4.18
C THR A 74 -6.93 -22.81 4.95
N LYS A 75 -7.36 -22.12 6.02
CA LYS A 75 -8.55 -22.48 6.80
C LYS A 75 -9.64 -21.44 6.57
N ALA A 76 -10.83 -21.88 6.17
CA ALA A 76 -12.01 -21.02 6.09
C ALA A 76 -12.82 -21.13 7.39
N ILE A 77 -13.24 -19.99 7.92
CA ILE A 77 -14.08 -19.87 9.11
C ILE A 77 -15.37 -19.17 8.71
N PRO A 78 -16.52 -19.84 8.71
CA PRO A 78 -17.79 -19.20 8.38
C PRO A 78 -18.18 -18.21 9.47
N LEU A 79 -18.62 -17.01 9.08
CA LEU A 79 -19.12 -15.98 9.98
C LEU A 79 -20.63 -16.11 10.23
N ASN A 80 -21.36 -16.62 9.24
CA ASN A 80 -22.80 -16.84 9.28
C ASN A 80 -23.17 -18.16 8.61
N ASN A 81 -24.32 -18.73 8.96
CA ASN A 81 -24.86 -19.93 8.32
C ASN A 81 -25.48 -19.65 6.92
N SER A 82 -24.99 -18.65 6.21
CA SER A 82 -25.51 -18.32 4.88
C SER A 82 -24.98 -19.31 3.83
N ASN A 83 -25.88 -19.81 2.99
CA ASN A 83 -25.55 -20.73 1.89
C ASN A 83 -24.99 -20.02 0.64
N ASN A 84 -24.78 -18.71 0.69
CA ASN A 84 -24.27 -17.96 -0.44
C ASN A 84 -22.73 -17.94 -0.43
N GLU A 85 -22.15 -18.55 -1.44
CA GLU A 85 -20.71 -18.69 -1.59
C GLU A 85 -20.14 -17.58 -2.45
N THR A 86 -19.53 -16.60 -1.80
CA THR A 86 -18.72 -15.60 -2.51
C THR A 86 -17.27 -16.06 -2.47
N PRO A 87 -16.59 -16.24 -3.61
CA PRO A 87 -15.18 -16.61 -3.64
C PRO A 87 -14.34 -15.57 -2.91
N VAL A 88 -13.35 -16.03 -2.16
CA VAL A 88 -12.35 -15.17 -1.52
C VAL A 88 -11.03 -15.33 -2.26
N THR A 89 -10.39 -14.21 -2.55
CA THR A 89 -9.05 -14.18 -3.13
C THR A 89 -8.03 -13.86 -2.04
N LEU A 90 -7.07 -14.75 -1.87
CA LEU A 90 -5.86 -14.52 -1.07
C LEU A 90 -4.73 -14.14 -2.02
N SER A 91 -4.07 -13.03 -1.73
CA SER A 91 -2.92 -12.56 -2.52
C SER A 91 -1.68 -12.51 -1.65
N SER A 92 -0.60 -13.10 -2.10
CA SER A 92 0.70 -13.00 -1.44
C SER A 92 1.80 -12.64 -2.44
N PHE A 93 2.64 -11.68 -2.10
CA PHE A 93 3.78 -11.28 -2.93
C PHE A 93 5.08 -11.79 -2.36
N ASN A 94 5.84 -12.50 -3.18
CA ASN A 94 7.20 -12.93 -2.85
C ASN A 94 8.21 -11.99 -3.50
N PHE A 95 8.81 -11.11 -2.70
CA PHE A 95 9.75 -10.11 -3.19
C PHE A 95 11.06 -10.69 -3.72
N ARG A 96 11.46 -11.90 -3.28
CA ARG A 96 12.70 -12.56 -3.77
C ARG A 96 12.56 -13.10 -5.18
N THR A 97 11.35 -13.47 -5.58
CA THR A 97 11.06 -14.04 -6.89
C THR A 97 10.17 -13.12 -7.73
N SER A 98 9.84 -11.94 -7.24
CA SER A 98 8.96 -10.94 -7.89
C SER A 98 7.62 -11.54 -8.36
N ARG A 99 7.08 -12.50 -7.59
CA ARG A 99 5.85 -13.22 -7.93
C ARG A 99 4.70 -12.83 -7.02
N LEU A 100 3.58 -12.44 -7.63
CA LEU A 100 2.30 -12.32 -6.97
C LEU A 100 1.53 -13.63 -7.17
N LEU A 101 1.26 -14.32 -6.08
CA LEU A 101 0.43 -15.53 -6.05
C LEU A 101 -0.98 -15.14 -5.62
N GLU A 102 -1.98 -15.46 -6.43
CA GLU A 102 -3.39 -15.33 -6.08
C GLU A 102 -4.03 -16.71 -5.99
N ARG A 103 -4.79 -16.93 -4.94
CA ARG A 103 -5.56 -18.17 -4.73
C ARG A 103 -7.02 -17.80 -4.58
N HIS A 104 -7.85 -18.40 -5.42
CA HIS A 104 -9.30 -18.26 -5.34
C HIS A 104 -9.85 -19.49 -4.65
N THR A 105 -10.57 -19.31 -3.56
CA THR A 105 -11.12 -20.42 -2.78
C THR A 105 -12.53 -20.10 -2.30
N SER A 106 -13.36 -21.17 -2.17
CA SER A 106 -14.66 -21.11 -1.53
C SER A 106 -14.79 -22.29 -0.56
N LEU A 107 -15.76 -22.24 0.35
CA LEU A 107 -16.03 -23.34 1.30
C LEU A 107 -16.32 -24.69 0.63
N ARG A 108 -16.88 -24.68 -0.58
CA ARG A 108 -17.19 -25.94 -1.32
C ARG A 108 -15.99 -26.59 -1.95
N THR A 109 -14.95 -25.83 -2.27
CA THR A 109 -13.71 -26.37 -2.84
C THR A 109 -12.86 -27.11 -1.79
N ARG A 110 -13.51 -27.85 -0.88
CA ARG A 110 -12.86 -28.69 0.14
C ARG A 110 -11.99 -29.82 -0.44
N SER A 111 -12.13 -30.12 -1.71
CA SER A 111 -11.34 -31.16 -2.40
C SER A 111 -10.42 -30.53 -3.43
N GLY A 112 -9.29 -30.04 -3.01
CA GLY A 112 -8.02 -30.16 -3.74
C GLY A 112 -7.71 -29.19 -4.87
N ALA A 113 -8.62 -28.48 -5.48
CA ALA A 113 -8.31 -27.58 -6.59
C ALA A 113 -8.66 -26.13 -6.23
N SER A 114 -7.78 -25.48 -5.46
CA SER A 114 -7.78 -24.00 -5.45
C SER A 114 -7.26 -23.54 -6.80
N ASP A 115 -8.06 -22.80 -7.55
CA ASP A 115 -7.57 -22.12 -8.74
C ASP A 115 -6.54 -21.08 -8.28
N SER A 116 -5.31 -21.21 -8.74
CA SER A 116 -4.22 -20.32 -8.37
C SER A 116 -3.58 -19.73 -9.61
N SER A 117 -3.39 -18.43 -9.61
CA SER A 117 -2.66 -17.73 -10.65
C SER A 117 -1.35 -17.17 -10.11
N VAL A 118 -0.33 -17.16 -10.94
CA VAL A 118 0.98 -16.55 -10.62
C VAL A 118 1.25 -15.45 -11.64
N ILE A 119 1.45 -14.25 -11.13
CA ILE A 119 1.82 -13.09 -11.94
C ILE A 119 3.28 -12.78 -11.66
N GLN A 120 4.11 -12.81 -12.70
CA GLN A 120 5.53 -12.46 -12.62
C GLN A 120 5.69 -10.97 -12.92
N LEU A 121 6.26 -10.22 -12.00
CA LEU A 121 6.76 -8.87 -12.25
C LEU A 121 8.23 -8.92 -12.69
N PRO A 122 8.74 -7.91 -13.42
CA PRO A 122 10.16 -7.84 -13.76
C PRO A 122 11.05 -7.79 -12.51
N ASP A 123 12.02 -8.70 -12.42
CA ASP A 123 12.91 -8.83 -11.25
C ASP A 123 13.78 -7.57 -11.02
N SER A 124 14.08 -6.84 -12.11
CA SER A 124 14.89 -5.62 -12.07
C SER A 124 14.24 -4.44 -11.32
N LEU A 125 12.95 -4.54 -10.99
CA LEU A 125 12.21 -3.43 -10.40
C LEU A 125 12.42 -3.26 -8.90
N ASN A 126 13.06 -4.21 -8.19
CA ASN A 126 13.23 -4.17 -6.73
C ASN A 126 11.92 -3.94 -5.96
N THR A 127 10.86 -4.61 -6.40
CA THR A 127 9.52 -4.55 -5.79
C THR A 127 9.54 -5.26 -4.43
N LEU A 128 8.98 -4.61 -3.41
CA LEU A 128 8.87 -5.17 -2.06
C LEU A 128 7.45 -5.60 -1.71
N ARG A 129 6.45 -4.93 -2.24
CA ARG A 129 5.03 -5.25 -2.07
C ARG A 129 4.31 -5.08 -3.39
N ALA A 130 3.35 -5.96 -3.64
CA ALA A 130 2.46 -5.83 -4.79
C ALA A 130 1.08 -6.37 -4.45
N ILE A 131 0.05 -5.79 -5.04
CA ILE A 131 -1.34 -6.20 -4.91
C ILE A 131 -2.07 -5.97 -6.24
N ARG A 132 -3.02 -6.82 -6.57
CA ARG A 132 -3.83 -6.67 -7.78
C ARG A 132 -5.02 -5.76 -7.55
N ALA A 133 -5.30 -4.91 -8.53
CA ALA A 133 -6.48 -4.06 -8.64
C ALA A 133 -7.09 -4.22 -10.04
N GLY A 134 -8.01 -5.17 -10.20
CA GLY A 134 -8.60 -5.50 -11.50
C GLY A 134 -7.54 -5.95 -12.51
N ASN A 135 -7.35 -5.15 -13.56
CA ASN A 135 -6.35 -5.41 -14.61
C ASN A 135 -4.97 -4.82 -14.33
N TYR A 136 -4.77 -4.23 -13.17
CA TYR A 136 -3.51 -3.61 -12.78
C TYR A 136 -2.87 -4.30 -11.58
N ILE A 137 -1.53 -4.24 -11.51
CA ILE A 137 -0.79 -4.49 -10.29
C ILE A 137 -0.27 -3.16 -9.76
N ILE A 138 -0.57 -2.87 -8.51
CA ILE A 138 0.00 -1.75 -7.77
C ILE A 138 1.15 -2.29 -6.93
N ALA A 139 2.30 -1.65 -7.01
CA ALA A 139 3.44 -2.09 -6.23
C ALA A 139 4.20 -0.93 -5.59
N THR A 140 4.88 -1.24 -4.48
CA THR A 140 5.86 -0.38 -3.83
C THR A 140 7.19 -1.12 -3.72
N GLY A 141 8.28 -0.37 -3.72
CA GLY A 141 9.63 -0.94 -3.72
C GLY A 141 10.71 0.13 -3.63
N LEU A 142 11.93 -0.24 -3.95
CA LEU A 142 13.07 0.67 -3.97
C LEU A 142 13.14 1.44 -5.30
N TYR A 143 12.10 2.20 -5.60
CA TYR A 143 11.97 2.92 -6.86
C TYR A 143 12.50 4.36 -6.74
N THR A 144 13.31 4.79 -7.69
CA THR A 144 13.83 6.16 -7.74
C THR A 144 13.02 7.07 -8.66
N GLN A 145 12.09 6.49 -9.43
CA GLN A 145 11.27 7.21 -10.42
C GLN A 145 9.90 7.64 -9.87
N GLY A 146 9.49 7.13 -8.72
CA GLY A 146 8.22 7.42 -8.09
C GLY A 146 7.91 6.43 -6.97
N ARG A 147 6.90 6.73 -6.18
CA ARG A 147 6.52 5.93 -5.00
C ARG A 147 5.80 4.63 -5.36
N TYR A 148 4.96 4.67 -6.39
CA TYR A 148 4.14 3.55 -6.83
C TYR A 148 4.49 3.13 -8.24
N LEU A 149 4.56 1.83 -8.45
CA LEU A 149 4.55 1.24 -9.78
C LEU A 149 3.12 0.80 -10.09
N LEU A 150 2.63 1.16 -11.28
CA LEU A 150 1.40 0.63 -11.85
C LEU A 150 1.78 -0.21 -13.07
N TYR A 151 1.48 -1.52 -13.01
CA TYR A 151 1.75 -2.46 -14.08
C TYR A 151 0.42 -2.92 -14.70
N ASP A 152 0.26 -2.75 -15.99
CA ASP A 152 -0.91 -3.19 -16.75
C ASP A 152 -0.72 -4.65 -17.18
N LEU A 153 -1.69 -5.51 -16.82
CA LEU A 153 -1.65 -6.94 -17.10
C LEU A 153 -1.94 -7.28 -18.57
N ASP A 154 -2.65 -6.43 -19.30
CA ASP A 154 -2.96 -6.64 -20.70
C ASP A 154 -1.82 -6.23 -21.60
N THR A 155 -1.37 -4.99 -21.45
CA THR A 155 -0.31 -4.41 -22.30
C THR A 155 1.09 -4.82 -21.86
N LYS A 156 1.26 -5.33 -20.63
CA LYS A 156 2.56 -5.65 -20.01
C LYS A 156 3.47 -4.43 -19.87
N THR A 157 2.89 -3.25 -19.87
CA THR A 157 3.61 -1.98 -19.64
C THR A 157 3.49 -1.55 -18.19
N PHE A 158 4.39 -0.67 -17.75
CA PHE A 158 4.33 -0.10 -16.41
C PHE A 158 4.79 1.35 -16.40
N GLY A 159 4.34 2.08 -15.39
CA GLY A 159 4.75 3.44 -15.08
C GLY A 159 4.97 3.65 -13.59
N PHE A 160 5.75 4.68 -13.27
CA PHE A 160 5.95 5.12 -11.88
C PHE A 160 5.13 6.37 -11.62
N HIS A 161 4.51 6.43 -10.45
CA HIS A 161 3.56 7.48 -10.10
C HIS A 161 3.81 8.01 -8.71
N LEU A 162 3.51 9.30 -8.52
CA LEU A 162 3.57 10.06 -7.29
C LEU A 162 4.98 10.14 -6.67
N SER A 163 5.27 11.25 -6.04
CA SER A 163 6.48 11.44 -5.25
C SER A 163 6.37 10.78 -3.88
N TYR A 164 7.51 10.49 -3.27
CA TYR A 164 7.59 10.09 -1.88
C TYR A 164 7.19 11.25 -0.95
N PRO A 165 6.75 10.95 0.29
CA PRO A 165 6.54 11.98 1.29
C PRO A 165 7.84 12.74 1.60
N GLU A 166 7.73 14.04 1.87
CA GLU A 166 8.85 14.84 2.33
C GLU A 166 9.12 14.60 3.83
N HIS A 167 10.40 14.62 4.21
CA HIS A 167 10.78 14.47 5.60
C HIS A 167 11.13 15.85 6.20
N PRO A 168 10.47 16.31 7.29
CA PRO A 168 10.62 17.69 7.78
C PRO A 168 12.02 18.04 8.27
N VAL A 169 12.77 17.05 8.76
CA VAL A 169 14.15 17.25 9.25
C VAL A 169 15.16 17.14 8.11
N TYR A 170 14.81 16.40 7.05
CA TYR A 170 15.66 16.13 5.89
C TYR A 170 14.93 16.50 4.60
N PRO A 171 14.72 17.79 4.31
CA PRO A 171 13.83 18.21 3.20
C PRO A 171 14.40 17.97 1.79
N ALA A 172 15.70 17.72 1.67
CA ALA A 172 16.38 17.58 0.39
C ALA A 172 16.98 16.17 0.17
N LEU A 173 16.28 15.13 0.67
CA LEU A 173 16.71 13.75 0.45
C LEU A 173 16.68 13.36 -1.02
N ARG A 174 17.67 12.61 -1.44
CA ARG A 174 17.70 11.96 -2.75
C ARG A 174 16.58 10.92 -2.87
N GLU A 175 16.10 10.67 -4.08
CA GLU A 175 14.99 9.73 -4.33
C GLU A 175 15.32 8.29 -3.93
N ASP A 176 16.58 7.85 -4.06
CA ASP A 176 17.01 6.53 -3.58
C ASP A 176 16.97 6.42 -2.04
N THR A 177 17.29 7.49 -1.34
CA THR A 177 17.17 7.57 0.12
C THR A 177 15.70 7.56 0.54
N LYS A 178 14.84 8.34 -0.13
CA LYS A 178 13.39 8.32 0.11
C LYS A 178 12.80 6.94 -0.16
N ALA A 179 13.24 6.27 -1.24
CA ALA A 179 12.80 4.93 -1.55
C ALA A 179 13.12 3.94 -0.42
N ILE A 180 14.33 3.96 0.15
CA ILE A 180 14.68 3.13 1.30
C ILE A 180 13.80 3.47 2.51
N LEU A 181 13.60 4.75 2.78
CA LEU A 181 12.86 5.23 3.94
C LEU A 181 11.38 4.85 3.93
N TYR A 182 10.74 4.87 2.75
CA TYR A 182 9.30 4.69 2.61
C TYR A 182 8.87 3.43 1.84
N ALA A 183 9.80 2.51 1.53
CA ALA A 183 9.49 1.30 0.75
C ALA A 183 8.68 0.24 1.51
N SER A 184 8.80 0.21 2.85
CA SER A 184 8.09 -0.77 3.69
C SER A 184 6.65 -0.31 3.92
N THR A 185 5.71 -0.92 3.21
CA THR A 185 4.31 -0.49 3.17
C THR A 185 3.33 -1.63 3.38
N VAL A 186 2.10 -1.27 3.70
CA VAL A 186 0.90 -2.11 3.62
C VAL A 186 0.02 -1.54 2.52
N LEU A 187 -0.40 -2.38 1.59
CA LEU A 187 -1.28 -2.02 0.48
C LEU A 187 -2.60 -2.77 0.60
N LYS A 188 -3.72 -2.08 0.42
CA LYS A 188 -5.05 -2.69 0.31
C LYS A 188 -5.86 -2.00 -0.78
N VAL A 189 -6.51 -2.79 -1.61
CA VAL A 189 -7.39 -2.32 -2.69
C VAL A 189 -8.84 -2.40 -2.22
N ARG A 190 -9.63 -1.39 -2.58
CA ARG A 190 -11.08 -1.41 -2.37
C ARG A 190 -11.73 -2.46 -3.28
N PRO A 191 -12.83 -3.10 -2.88
CA PRO A 191 -13.47 -4.16 -3.68
C PRO A 191 -13.86 -3.76 -5.11
N ASP A 192 -14.03 -2.47 -5.40
CA ASP A 192 -14.32 -1.96 -6.74
C ASP A 192 -13.08 -1.84 -7.64
N ASN A 193 -11.89 -2.17 -7.14
CA ASN A 193 -10.60 -2.09 -7.85
C ASN A 193 -10.19 -0.70 -8.38
N ARG A 194 -10.88 0.37 -7.95
CA ARG A 194 -10.61 1.74 -8.39
C ARG A 194 -9.78 2.54 -7.41
N TYR A 195 -9.79 2.14 -6.14
CA TYR A 195 -9.10 2.84 -5.07
C TYR A 195 -8.24 1.87 -4.28
N PHE A 196 -7.15 2.39 -3.77
CA PHE A 196 -6.32 1.67 -2.83
C PHE A 196 -5.83 2.59 -1.72
N VAL A 197 -5.41 1.97 -0.63
CA VAL A 197 -4.80 2.63 0.52
C VAL A 197 -3.39 2.09 0.68
N CYS A 198 -2.46 2.99 0.96
CA CYS A 198 -1.08 2.67 1.30
C CYS A 198 -0.74 3.25 2.67
N GLY A 199 -0.32 2.41 3.59
CA GLY A 199 0.21 2.82 4.89
C GLY A 199 1.66 2.45 5.03
N ASP A 200 2.49 3.34 5.57
CA ASP A 200 3.90 3.07 5.85
C ASP A 200 4.06 2.27 7.15
N MET A 201 4.94 1.29 7.15
CA MET A 201 5.19 0.45 8.33
C MET A 201 6.06 1.15 9.39
N TYR A 202 6.92 2.09 8.99
CA TYR A 202 7.87 2.76 9.89
C TYR A 202 7.60 4.25 10.07
N SER A 203 6.52 4.75 9.48
CA SER A 203 6.02 6.11 9.67
C SER A 203 4.50 6.12 9.80
N GLY A 204 3.92 7.25 10.19
CA GLY A 204 2.47 7.42 10.28
C GLY A 204 1.83 7.90 8.97
N ASN A 205 2.46 7.71 7.82
CA ASN A 205 1.88 8.12 6.54
C ASN A 205 0.80 7.14 6.09
N LEU A 206 -0.33 7.69 5.65
CA LEU A 206 -1.47 6.95 5.12
C LEU A 206 -1.99 7.69 3.89
N GLU A 207 -1.93 7.06 2.74
CA GLU A 207 -2.35 7.63 1.46
C GLU A 207 -3.55 6.90 0.88
N PHE A 208 -4.52 7.66 0.42
CA PHE A 208 -5.68 7.19 -0.32
C PHE A 208 -5.50 7.58 -1.78
N CYS A 209 -5.48 6.60 -2.64
CA CYS A 209 -5.18 6.77 -4.05
C CYS A 209 -6.31 6.22 -4.93
N ARG A 210 -6.44 6.79 -6.12
CA ARG A 210 -7.36 6.35 -7.18
C ARG A 210 -6.57 5.93 -8.39
N ILE A 211 -7.01 4.85 -9.04
CA ILE A 211 -6.51 4.40 -10.33
C ILE A 211 -7.42 4.96 -11.42
N THR A 212 -6.85 5.67 -12.37
CA THR A 212 -7.57 6.28 -13.50
C THR A 212 -6.82 5.93 -14.80
N GLY A 213 -7.27 4.88 -15.50
CA GLY A 213 -6.52 4.35 -16.64
C GLY A 213 -5.12 3.90 -16.23
N ASP A 214 -4.11 4.42 -16.90
CA ASP A 214 -2.70 4.13 -16.66
C ASP A 214 -2.05 5.05 -15.60
N HIS A 215 -2.85 5.74 -14.79
CA HIS A 215 -2.37 6.75 -13.85
C HIS A 215 -2.87 6.50 -12.41
N ILE A 216 -2.08 6.94 -11.43
CA ILE A 216 -2.45 6.96 -10.01
C ILE A 216 -2.56 8.41 -9.54
N ASP A 217 -3.74 8.76 -9.01
CA ASP A 217 -4.01 10.04 -8.36
C ASP A 217 -4.00 9.89 -6.85
N ARG A 218 -3.27 10.74 -6.12
CA ARG A 218 -3.40 10.85 -4.67
C ARG A 218 -4.63 11.67 -4.33
N ILE A 219 -5.64 11.05 -3.71
CA ILE A 219 -6.89 11.71 -3.32
C ILE A 219 -6.72 12.40 -1.97
N LYS A 220 -6.04 11.73 -1.03
CA LYS A 220 -5.81 12.24 0.31
C LYS A 220 -4.59 11.59 0.93
N ALA A 221 -3.88 12.34 1.75
CA ALA A 221 -2.77 11.83 2.54
C ALA A 221 -2.87 12.33 3.98
N TYR A 222 -2.46 11.50 4.91
CA TYR A 222 -2.31 11.84 6.32
C TYR A 222 -0.90 11.45 6.77
N CYS A 223 -0.30 12.25 7.62
CA CYS A 223 0.94 11.95 8.29
C CYS A 223 0.76 12.10 9.80
N TYR A 224 0.61 11.01 10.52
CA TYR A 224 0.43 11.02 11.98
C TYR A 224 1.75 11.23 12.71
N HIS A 225 2.85 10.77 12.14
CA HIS A 225 4.20 11.03 12.61
C HIS A 225 5.20 10.72 11.50
N HIS A 226 6.31 11.46 11.50
CA HIS A 226 7.44 11.18 10.63
C HIS A 226 8.33 10.10 11.24
N PRO A 227 9.05 9.31 10.42
CA PRO A 227 9.98 8.32 10.94
C PRO A 227 11.15 9.02 11.65
N ARG A 228 11.58 8.47 12.78
CA ARG A 228 12.77 8.92 13.48
C ARG A 228 13.96 8.14 13.00
N VAL A 229 14.82 8.79 12.24
CA VAL A 229 15.92 8.15 11.51
C VAL A 229 17.21 8.91 11.61
N TYR A 230 18.31 8.19 11.42
CA TYR A 230 19.63 8.71 11.13
C TYR A 230 19.93 8.41 9.67
N ILE A 231 20.24 9.45 8.89
CA ILE A 231 20.47 9.33 7.46
C ILE A 231 21.86 9.82 7.13
N THR A 232 22.59 9.04 6.34
CA THR A 232 23.86 9.43 5.75
C THR A 232 23.82 9.20 4.25
N GLU A 233 23.81 10.29 3.49
CA GLU A 233 23.82 10.24 2.03
C GLU A 233 25.25 10.14 1.51
N LYS A 234 25.71 8.91 1.33
CA LYS A 234 26.94 8.55 0.61
C LYS A 234 26.60 8.09 -0.81
N THR A 235 27.56 7.47 -1.50
CA THR A 235 27.32 6.81 -2.79
C THR A 235 26.15 5.84 -2.70
N VAL A 236 26.09 5.03 -1.63
CA VAL A 236 24.92 4.23 -1.25
C VAL A 236 24.34 4.86 0.01
N PRO A 237 23.05 5.26 0.02
CA PRO A 237 22.43 5.84 1.19
C PRO A 237 22.36 4.82 2.32
N ASP A 238 22.59 5.30 3.53
CA ASP A 238 22.45 4.52 4.76
C ASP A 238 21.34 5.16 5.61
N VAL A 239 20.30 4.36 5.91
CA VAL A 239 19.13 4.77 6.68
C VAL A 239 18.96 3.83 7.86
N ALA A 240 19.12 4.36 9.07
CA ALA A 240 18.92 3.61 10.31
C ALA A 240 17.75 4.21 11.11
N TYR A 241 16.76 3.38 11.45
CA TYR A 241 15.68 3.82 12.33
C TYR A 241 16.16 3.91 13.78
N SER A 242 15.76 4.99 14.45
CA SER A 242 16.02 5.16 15.87
C SER A 242 15.29 4.09 16.70
N ARG A 243 15.82 3.75 17.88
CA ARG A 243 15.21 2.78 18.80
C ARG A 243 13.82 3.22 19.30
N ASP A 244 13.57 4.52 19.35
CA ASP A 244 12.30 5.12 19.75
C ASP A 244 11.40 5.46 18.55
N ASN A 245 11.76 4.97 17.34
CA ASN A 245 10.88 5.10 16.18
C ASN A 245 9.55 4.39 16.44
N ARG A 246 8.45 5.05 16.09
CA ARG A 246 7.12 4.47 16.19
C ARG A 246 6.82 3.69 14.93
N PHE A 247 6.22 2.53 15.09
CA PHE A 247 5.65 1.81 13.96
C PHE A 247 4.39 2.53 13.47
N GLY A 248 4.18 2.49 12.17
CA GLY A 248 2.98 2.99 11.53
C GLY A 248 1.93 1.89 11.38
N PHE A 249 1.66 1.52 10.15
CA PHE A 249 0.60 0.57 9.81
C PHE A 249 1.16 -0.84 9.61
N THR A 250 0.65 -1.80 10.35
CA THR A 250 1.01 -3.23 10.18
C THR A 250 0.00 -3.98 9.32
N ASP A 251 -1.25 -3.51 9.30
CA ASP A 251 -2.32 -3.97 8.41
C ASP A 251 -3.40 -2.90 8.24
N ILE A 252 -4.18 -2.99 7.16
CA ILE A 252 -5.26 -2.08 6.81
C ILE A 252 -6.41 -2.91 6.25
N THR A 253 -7.63 -2.59 6.68
CA THR A 253 -8.86 -3.17 6.11
C THR A 253 -9.63 -2.08 5.38
N VAL A 254 -10.10 -2.39 4.17
CA VAL A 254 -10.93 -1.51 3.34
C VAL A 254 -12.26 -2.22 3.07
N THR A 255 -13.36 -1.56 3.38
CA THR A 255 -14.73 -2.06 3.20
C THR A 255 -15.45 -1.29 2.10
#